data_1dcf403a6b64adf3ac89a1ce379e6ed3
#
_entry.id   1dcf403a6b64adf3ac89a1ce379e6ed3
#
_cell.length_a   1.000
_cell.length_b   1.000
_cell.length_c   1.000
_cell.angle_alpha   90.00
_cell.angle_beta   90.00
_cell.angle_gamma   90.00
#
_symmetry.space_group_name_H-M   'P 1'
#
loop_
_entity.id
_entity.type
_entity.pdbx_description
1 polymer ?
#
loop_
_entity_poly.entity_id
_entity_poly.type
_entity_poly.pdbx_seq_one_letter_code
_entity_poly.pdbx_strand_id
1 'polypeptide(L)'
;MLFHAHLIHTELVSGDVQDKVTFPPWIMHEAREAWMRGIRDDVTVSRSHKEIASIVGELGIHYEVECLSDCGYFSIDVVLPDHDVAIEFDGPKHFIIFSDGGEGATPGDASRTSTKTASTEMRDKFLRMRYGTVVSVPWFEWAELNGKGAAEKRQYVAAKLRAAGVSVTA
;
A
#
# COMPACT_ATOMS: atom_id res chain seq x y z
N MET A 1 18.75 7.99 1.18
CA MET A 1 19.40 7.42 2.39
C MET A 1 18.82 7.95 3.70
N LEU A 2 18.71 9.26 3.92
CA LEU A 2 18.11 9.88 5.14
C LEU A 2 16.67 9.43 5.43
N PHE A 3 15.90 9.24 4.38
CA PHE A 3 14.55 8.70 4.38
C PHE A 3 14.41 7.35 5.13
N HIS A 4 15.26 6.37 4.79
CA HIS A 4 15.23 5.07 5.44
C HIS A 4 15.66 5.14 6.92
N ALA A 5 16.54 6.09 7.25
CA ALA A 5 16.96 6.28 8.64
C ALA A 5 15.79 6.69 9.54
N HIS A 6 14.87 7.54 9.03
CA HIS A 6 13.68 7.94 9.78
C HIS A 6 12.72 6.76 10.02
N LEU A 7 12.45 5.95 8.99
CA LEU A 7 11.61 4.77 9.12
C LEU A 7 12.20 3.75 10.10
N ILE A 8 13.50 3.47 9.98
CA ILE A 8 14.20 2.55 10.89
C ILE A 8 14.14 3.08 12.33
N HIS A 9 14.35 4.39 12.54
CA HIS A 9 14.24 4.98 13.87
C HIS A 9 12.82 4.82 14.45
N THR A 10 11.79 5.10 13.65
CA THR A 10 10.39 4.96 14.08
C THR A 10 10.07 3.51 14.43
N GLU A 11 10.56 2.55 13.66
CA GLU A 11 10.40 1.13 13.96
C GLU A 11 11.12 0.71 15.24
N LEU A 12 12.33 1.20 15.46
CA LEU A 12 13.12 0.90 16.65
C LEU A 12 12.53 1.54 17.91
N VAL A 13 11.94 2.74 17.79
CA VAL A 13 11.29 3.43 18.92
C VAL A 13 9.95 2.81 19.28
N SER A 14 9.23 2.25 18.32
CA SER A 14 7.95 1.57 18.56
C SER A 14 8.09 0.12 19.02
N GLY A 15 9.29 -0.45 18.97
CA GLY A 15 9.60 -1.81 19.46
C GLY A 15 10.36 -1.80 20.78
N ASP A 16 10.48 -2.97 21.43
CA ASP A 16 11.20 -3.18 22.70
C ASP A 16 12.74 -2.89 22.65
N VAL A 17 13.20 -2.25 21.59
CA VAL A 17 14.63 -1.95 21.33
C VAL A 17 14.96 -0.49 21.66
N GLN A 18 14.20 0.14 22.55
CA GLN A 18 14.27 1.57 22.88
C GLN A 18 15.67 2.09 23.29
N ASP A 19 16.61 1.23 23.67
CA ASP A 19 17.84 1.67 24.32
C ASP A 19 19.10 1.69 23.43
N LYS A 20 19.02 1.36 22.14
CA LYS A 20 20.25 1.04 21.40
C LYS A 20 20.65 1.91 20.21
N VAL A 21 19.74 2.67 19.60
CA VAL A 21 20.11 3.52 18.45
C VAL A 21 19.35 4.85 18.49
N THR A 22 19.99 5.88 18.98
CA THR A 22 19.49 7.26 18.86
C THR A 22 20.23 7.98 17.76
N PHE A 23 19.51 8.47 16.76
CA PHE A 23 20.09 9.38 15.78
C PHE A 23 20.14 10.81 16.35
N PRO A 24 21.18 11.60 16.03
CA PRO A 24 21.19 13.00 16.39
C PRO A 24 19.93 13.75 15.91
N PRO A 25 19.36 14.68 16.69
CA PRO A 25 18.13 15.39 16.35
C PRO A 25 18.14 16.05 14.97
N TRP A 26 19.29 16.57 14.54
CA TRP A 26 19.42 17.20 13.23
C TRP A 26 19.30 16.19 12.07
N ILE A 27 19.80 14.95 12.23
CA ILE A 27 19.61 13.88 11.24
C ILE A 27 18.12 13.53 11.13
N MET A 28 17.43 13.44 12.25
CA MET A 28 15.99 13.14 12.27
C MET A 28 15.18 14.24 11.61
N HIS A 29 15.55 15.49 11.85
CA HIS A 29 14.90 16.64 11.20
C HIS A 29 15.09 16.60 9.68
N GLU A 30 16.32 16.47 9.21
CA GLU A 30 16.63 16.39 7.77
C GLU A 30 15.97 15.16 7.10
N ALA A 31 15.96 14.02 7.77
CA ALA A 31 15.32 12.80 7.27
C ALA A 31 13.81 13.00 7.11
N ARG A 32 13.17 13.66 8.09
CA ARG A 32 11.74 14.00 8.05
C ARG A 32 11.43 14.96 6.89
N GLU A 33 12.19 16.03 6.77
CA GLU A 33 11.99 17.02 5.70
C GLU A 33 12.21 16.40 4.31
N ALA A 34 13.20 15.54 4.15
CA ALA A 34 13.42 14.81 2.90
C ALA A 34 12.26 13.88 2.57
N TRP A 35 11.68 13.22 3.59
CA TRP A 35 10.51 12.38 3.44
C TRP A 35 9.28 13.18 3.02
N MET A 36 8.96 14.26 3.73
CA MET A 36 7.79 15.10 3.46
C MET A 36 7.84 15.75 2.08
N ARG A 37 9.04 16.08 1.56
CA ARG A 37 9.21 16.53 0.18
C ARG A 37 8.86 15.42 -0.81
N GLY A 38 9.35 14.19 -0.59
CA GLY A 38 9.05 13.05 -1.45
C GLY A 38 7.56 12.72 -1.53
N ILE A 39 6.83 12.77 -0.42
CA ILE A 39 5.37 12.54 -0.41
C ILE A 39 4.64 13.57 -1.26
N ARG A 40 4.99 14.85 -1.15
CA ARG A 40 4.33 15.94 -1.89
C ARG A 40 4.52 15.80 -3.42
N ASP A 41 5.67 15.28 -3.82
CA ASP A 41 6.01 15.12 -5.24
C ASP A 41 5.39 13.87 -5.87
N ASP A 42 5.00 12.86 -5.08
CA ASP A 42 4.54 11.55 -5.55
C ASP A 42 3.01 11.35 -5.51
N VAL A 43 2.23 12.32 -5.03
CA VAL A 43 0.76 12.20 -4.96
C VAL A 43 0.17 12.29 -6.38
N THR A 44 0.16 11.16 -7.06
CA THR A 44 -0.55 11.01 -8.34
C THR A 44 -1.75 10.09 -8.12
N VAL A 45 -2.95 10.70 -7.98
CA VAL A 45 -4.21 9.95 -7.90
C VAL A 45 -4.44 9.21 -9.21
N SER A 46 -4.14 7.94 -9.25
CA SER A 46 -4.32 7.15 -10.45
C SER A 46 -5.82 6.90 -10.73
N ARG A 47 -6.15 6.62 -12.00
CA ARG A 47 -7.51 6.20 -12.38
C ARG A 47 -7.99 4.99 -11.56
N SER A 48 -7.09 4.06 -11.28
CA SER A 48 -7.40 2.84 -10.51
C SER A 48 -7.77 3.16 -9.05
N HIS A 49 -7.10 4.11 -8.40
CA HIS A 49 -7.46 4.55 -7.04
C HIS A 49 -8.92 5.06 -7.00
N LYS A 50 -9.28 5.94 -7.93
CA LYS A 50 -10.64 6.49 -8.03
C LYS A 50 -11.68 5.41 -8.28
N GLU A 51 -11.36 4.45 -9.13
CA GLU A 51 -12.26 3.35 -9.46
C GLU A 51 -12.48 2.43 -8.26
N ILE A 52 -11.42 2.09 -7.52
CA ILE A 52 -11.52 1.30 -6.28
C ILE A 52 -12.34 2.04 -5.23
N ALA A 53 -12.05 3.33 -5.00
CA ALA A 53 -12.80 4.16 -4.06
C ALA A 53 -14.28 4.26 -4.42
N SER A 54 -14.61 4.43 -5.71
CA SER A 54 -15.98 4.43 -6.21
C SER A 54 -16.70 3.11 -5.90
N ILE A 55 -16.04 1.97 -6.13
CA ILE A 55 -16.59 0.65 -5.84
C ILE A 55 -16.85 0.47 -4.35
N VAL A 56 -15.95 0.93 -3.48
CA VAL A 56 -16.15 0.91 -2.02
C VAL A 56 -17.42 1.70 -1.64
N GLY A 57 -17.62 2.88 -2.23
CA GLY A 57 -18.85 3.67 -2.05
C GLY A 57 -20.10 2.97 -2.55
N GLU A 58 -20.04 2.29 -3.72
CA GLU A 58 -21.16 1.49 -4.26
C GLU A 58 -21.53 0.29 -3.38
N LEU A 59 -20.56 -0.19 -2.58
CA LEU A 59 -20.81 -1.24 -1.59
C LEU A 59 -21.44 -0.69 -0.29
N GLY A 60 -21.70 0.62 -0.22
CA GLY A 60 -22.32 1.29 0.93
C GLY A 60 -21.38 1.47 2.12
N ILE A 61 -20.06 1.42 1.90
CA ILE A 61 -19.05 1.54 2.94
C ILE A 61 -18.54 2.99 2.98
N HIS A 62 -18.50 3.57 4.17
CA HIS A 62 -17.90 4.89 4.40
C HIS A 62 -16.38 4.81 4.17
N TYR A 63 -15.86 5.75 3.39
CA TYR A 63 -14.43 5.79 3.04
C TYR A 63 -13.91 7.22 2.91
N GLU A 64 -12.62 7.37 3.10
CA GLU A 64 -11.86 8.57 2.84
C GLU A 64 -10.75 8.25 1.84
N VAL A 65 -10.36 9.21 1.00
CA VAL A 65 -9.32 9.04 -0.03
C VAL A 65 -8.14 9.95 0.23
N GLU A 66 -6.94 9.52 -0.20
CA GLU A 66 -5.71 10.32 -0.10
C GLU A 66 -5.45 10.83 1.32
N CYS A 67 -5.71 9.97 2.31
CA CYS A 67 -5.51 10.32 3.70
C CYS A 67 -4.03 10.31 4.06
N LEU A 68 -3.57 11.33 4.76
CA LEU A 68 -2.28 11.24 5.42
C LEU A 68 -2.42 10.38 6.67
N SER A 69 -1.48 9.46 6.87
CA SER A 69 -1.37 8.76 8.15
C SER A 69 -1.19 9.75 9.30
N ASP A 70 -1.57 9.37 10.52
CA ASP A 70 -1.50 10.24 11.72
C ASP A 70 -0.09 10.79 11.96
N CYS A 71 0.94 10.04 11.61
CA CYS A 71 2.32 10.52 11.67
C CYS A 71 2.69 11.46 10.51
N GLY A 72 1.82 11.62 9.50
CA GLY A 72 2.03 12.44 8.32
C GLY A 72 3.06 11.90 7.33
N TYR A 73 3.49 10.63 7.48
CA TYR A 73 4.56 10.06 6.65
C TYR A 73 4.06 9.26 5.45
N PHE A 74 2.83 8.82 5.45
CA PHE A 74 2.28 8.02 4.36
C PHE A 74 1.00 8.65 3.85
N SER A 75 0.86 8.72 2.54
CA SER A 75 -0.43 8.92 1.89
C SER A 75 -1.05 7.54 1.70
N ILE A 76 -2.30 7.41 2.08
CA ILE A 76 -3.07 6.17 2.01
C ILE A 76 -4.14 6.37 0.95
N ASP A 77 -4.23 5.46 0.01
CA ASP A 77 -5.14 5.61 -1.14
C ASP A 77 -6.60 5.67 -0.71
N VAL A 78 -7.03 4.72 0.15
CA VAL A 78 -8.39 4.68 0.70
C VAL A 78 -8.36 4.18 2.14
N VAL A 79 -9.03 4.88 3.03
CA VAL A 79 -9.22 4.48 4.44
C VAL A 79 -10.69 4.19 4.68
N LEU A 80 -10.98 3.12 5.42
CA LEU A 80 -12.30 2.77 5.93
C LEU A 80 -12.31 3.03 7.44
N PRO A 81 -12.67 4.25 7.89
CA PRO A 81 -12.48 4.63 9.29
C PRO A 81 -13.34 3.78 10.25
N ASP A 82 -14.53 3.37 9.82
CA ASP A 82 -15.45 2.56 10.64
C ASP A 82 -15.00 1.08 10.79
N HIS A 83 -13.99 0.66 10.03
CA HIS A 83 -13.52 -0.73 9.97
C HIS A 83 -12.05 -0.89 10.35
N ASP A 84 -11.35 0.19 10.60
CA ASP A 84 -9.89 0.18 10.87
C ASP A 84 -9.09 -0.50 9.74
N VAL A 85 -9.46 -0.22 8.49
CA VAL A 85 -8.88 -0.81 7.29
C VAL A 85 -8.29 0.27 6.40
N ALA A 86 -7.05 0.06 5.94
CA ALA A 86 -6.42 0.82 4.87
C ALA A 86 -6.40 -0.01 3.58
N ILE A 87 -6.67 0.60 2.43
CA ILE A 87 -6.59 -0.03 1.12
C ILE A 87 -5.53 0.69 0.30
N GLU A 88 -4.61 -0.07 -0.27
CA GLU A 88 -3.50 0.41 -1.09
C GLU A 88 -3.55 -0.22 -2.48
N PHE A 89 -3.53 0.60 -3.52
CA PHE A 89 -3.32 0.13 -4.89
C PHE A 89 -1.82 0.10 -5.19
N ASP A 90 -1.27 -1.09 -5.20
CA ASP A 90 0.15 -1.30 -5.41
C ASP A 90 0.49 -1.34 -6.92
N GLY A 91 0.97 -0.23 -7.45
CA GLY A 91 1.43 -0.10 -8.83
C GLY A 91 2.71 -0.91 -9.13
N PRO A 92 3.18 -0.91 -10.39
CA PRO A 92 4.36 -1.69 -10.81
C PRO A 92 5.62 -1.42 -9.99
N LYS A 93 5.81 -0.17 -9.53
CA LYS A 93 6.97 0.23 -8.73
C LYS A 93 7.05 -0.44 -7.35
N HIS A 94 5.92 -0.99 -6.88
CA HIS A 94 5.82 -1.67 -5.58
C HIS A 94 6.24 -3.14 -5.61
N PHE A 95 6.58 -3.67 -6.80
CA PHE A 95 6.94 -5.07 -6.99
C PHE A 95 8.28 -5.26 -7.69
N ILE A 96 8.98 -6.30 -7.29
CA ILE A 96 10.09 -6.90 -8.03
C ILE A 96 9.51 -8.09 -8.78
N ILE A 97 9.63 -8.11 -10.10
CA ILE A 97 9.14 -9.20 -10.94
C ILE A 97 10.32 -10.06 -11.31
N PHE A 98 10.27 -11.33 -10.96
CA PHE A 98 11.23 -12.33 -11.40
C PHE A 98 10.61 -13.11 -12.57
N SER A 99 11.34 -13.19 -13.67
CA SER A 99 11.00 -14.10 -14.75
C SER A 99 11.90 -15.33 -14.61
N ASP A 100 11.34 -16.48 -14.31
CA ASP A 100 12.06 -17.76 -14.30
C ASP A 100 12.37 -18.27 -15.73
N GLY A 101 12.67 -17.36 -16.62
CA GLY A 101 13.10 -17.66 -17.99
C GLY A 101 14.57 -17.99 -18.02
N GLY A 102 14.93 -19.28 -17.89
CA GLY A 102 16.21 -19.78 -18.39
C GLY A 102 16.35 -19.48 -19.90
N GLU A 103 17.58 -19.40 -20.42
CA GLU A 103 17.85 -19.24 -21.86
C GLU A 103 17.03 -20.28 -22.65
N GLY A 104 16.00 -19.82 -23.38
CA GLY A 104 15.13 -20.66 -24.19
C GLY A 104 13.63 -20.62 -23.86
N ALA A 105 13.19 -19.91 -22.83
CA ALA A 105 11.76 -19.80 -22.50
C ALA A 105 11.03 -18.93 -23.56
N THR A 106 9.97 -19.49 -24.15
CA THR A 106 9.08 -18.75 -25.04
C THR A 106 8.26 -17.72 -24.26
N PRO A 107 7.86 -16.57 -24.85
CA PRO A 107 7.20 -15.46 -24.16
C PRO A 107 5.85 -15.78 -23.46
N GLY A 108 5.39 -17.01 -23.50
CA GLY A 108 4.13 -17.47 -22.89
C GLY A 108 4.28 -18.39 -21.68
N ASP A 109 5.47 -18.89 -21.38
CA ASP A 109 5.67 -20.01 -20.43
C ASP A 109 6.34 -19.60 -19.11
N ALA A 110 6.68 -18.34 -18.92
CA ALA A 110 7.34 -17.87 -17.71
C ALA A 110 6.34 -17.68 -16.57
N SER A 111 6.37 -18.56 -15.59
CA SER A 111 5.80 -18.29 -14.26
C SER A 111 6.42 -17.00 -13.73
N ARG A 112 5.64 -15.93 -13.67
CA ARG A 112 6.08 -14.65 -13.10
C ARG A 112 5.82 -14.67 -11.61
N THR A 113 6.88 -14.78 -10.84
CA THR A 113 6.80 -14.59 -9.38
C THR A 113 7.02 -13.10 -9.08
N SER A 114 6.11 -12.50 -8.36
CA SER A 114 6.23 -11.10 -7.93
C SER A 114 6.40 -11.03 -6.42
N THR A 115 7.33 -10.20 -5.96
CA THR A 115 7.55 -9.93 -4.54
C THR A 115 7.47 -8.43 -4.32
N LYS A 116 6.88 -7.99 -3.22
CA LYS A 116 6.87 -6.57 -2.86
C LYS A 116 8.29 -6.05 -2.63
N THR A 117 8.52 -4.79 -2.97
CA THR A 117 9.79 -4.13 -2.63
C THR A 117 9.90 -3.94 -1.12
N ALA A 118 11.12 -3.89 -0.58
CA ALA A 118 11.33 -3.67 0.85
C ALA A 118 10.69 -2.36 1.37
N SER A 119 10.65 -1.30 0.54
CA SER A 119 9.98 -0.05 0.88
C SER A 119 8.46 -0.21 1.00
N THR A 120 7.85 -1.02 0.12
CA THR A 120 6.42 -1.32 0.16
C THR A 120 6.07 -2.19 1.37
N GLU A 121 6.86 -3.22 1.65
CA GLU A 121 6.65 -4.07 2.84
C GLU A 121 6.78 -3.27 4.13
N MET A 122 7.76 -2.36 4.20
CA MET A 122 7.94 -1.48 5.34
C MET A 122 6.76 -0.53 5.51
N ARG A 123 6.28 0.13 4.44
CA ARG A 123 5.07 0.94 4.46
C ARG A 123 3.88 0.14 4.99
N ASP A 124 3.63 -1.03 4.42
CA ASP A 124 2.52 -1.89 4.82
C ASP A 124 2.61 -2.30 6.31
N LYS A 125 3.83 -2.55 6.81
CA LYS A 125 4.05 -2.84 8.22
C LYS A 125 3.64 -1.66 9.10
N PHE A 126 4.07 -0.43 8.77
CA PHE A 126 3.67 0.77 9.51
C PHE A 126 2.17 1.02 9.45
N LEU A 127 1.56 0.83 8.29
CA LEU A 127 0.11 0.97 8.16
C LEU A 127 -0.63 -0.06 9.01
N ARG A 128 -0.16 -1.32 9.10
CA ARG A 128 -0.76 -2.33 9.99
C ARG A 128 -0.61 -2.03 11.47
N MET A 129 0.38 -1.26 11.88
CA MET A 129 0.50 -0.82 13.28
C MET A 129 -0.57 0.21 13.63
N ARG A 130 -1.08 0.94 12.65
CA ARG A 130 -2.07 2.00 12.81
C ARG A 130 -3.48 1.55 12.47
N TYR A 131 -3.62 0.81 11.40
CA TYR A 131 -4.89 0.23 10.94
C TYR A 131 -4.84 -1.28 11.18
N GLY A 132 -5.86 -1.86 11.75
CA GLY A 132 -5.90 -3.30 12.06
C GLY A 132 -5.62 -4.18 10.85
N THR A 133 -5.99 -3.71 9.65
CA THR A 133 -5.75 -4.44 8.40
C THR A 133 -5.36 -3.51 7.25
N VAL A 134 -4.41 -3.97 6.42
CA VAL A 134 -4.04 -3.33 5.16
C VAL A 134 -4.40 -4.25 4.01
N VAL A 135 -5.30 -3.79 3.16
CA VAL A 135 -5.74 -4.47 1.94
C VAL A 135 -4.90 -3.98 0.77
N SER A 136 -4.07 -4.85 0.21
CA SER A 136 -3.31 -4.56 -0.99
C SER A 136 -4.10 -4.99 -2.23
N VAL A 137 -4.17 -4.09 -3.22
CA VAL A 137 -4.70 -4.33 -4.57
C VAL A 137 -3.56 -4.24 -5.56
N PRO A 138 -2.91 -5.37 -5.91
CA PRO A 138 -1.82 -5.38 -6.88
C PRO A 138 -2.28 -4.97 -8.27
N TRP A 139 -1.49 -4.15 -8.96
CA TRP A 139 -1.80 -3.66 -10.29
C TRP A 139 -2.06 -4.76 -11.30
N PHE A 140 -1.37 -5.89 -11.21
CA PHE A 140 -1.53 -7.02 -12.13
C PHE A 140 -2.84 -7.77 -11.92
N GLU A 141 -3.29 -7.96 -10.66
CA GLU A 141 -4.62 -8.52 -10.36
C GLU A 141 -5.70 -7.58 -10.89
N TRP A 142 -5.54 -6.26 -10.69
CA TRP A 142 -6.48 -5.26 -11.19
C TRP A 142 -6.51 -5.22 -12.73
N ALA A 143 -5.34 -5.34 -13.38
CA ALA A 143 -5.23 -5.34 -14.83
C ALA A 143 -5.94 -6.55 -15.47
N GLU A 144 -5.94 -7.70 -14.82
CA GLU A 144 -6.68 -8.89 -15.27
C GLU A 144 -8.20 -8.71 -15.30
N LEU A 145 -8.70 -7.73 -14.54
CA LEU A 145 -10.12 -7.38 -14.52
C LEU A 145 -10.49 -6.38 -15.62
N ASN A 146 -9.49 -5.79 -16.30
CA ASN A 146 -9.76 -4.91 -17.44
C ASN A 146 -10.40 -5.73 -18.57
N GLY A 147 -11.56 -5.31 -19.01
CA GLY A 147 -12.36 -6.01 -20.04
C GLY A 147 -13.34 -7.06 -19.50
N LYS A 148 -13.29 -7.40 -18.20
CA LYS A 148 -14.28 -8.32 -17.62
C LYS A 148 -15.57 -7.62 -17.19
N GLY A 149 -15.53 -6.31 -16.95
CA GLY A 149 -16.70 -5.51 -16.60
C GLY A 149 -16.70 -4.99 -15.16
N ALA A 150 -17.69 -4.15 -14.83
CA ALA A 150 -17.80 -3.51 -13.52
C ALA A 150 -18.21 -4.50 -12.41
N ALA A 151 -18.98 -5.51 -12.74
CA ALA A 151 -19.44 -6.51 -11.78
C ALA A 151 -18.28 -7.34 -11.21
N GLU A 152 -17.35 -7.75 -12.05
CA GLU A 152 -16.19 -8.52 -11.66
C GLU A 152 -15.23 -7.70 -10.79
N LYS A 153 -15.03 -6.42 -11.12
CA LYS A 153 -14.25 -5.48 -10.30
C LYS A 153 -14.88 -5.30 -8.92
N ARG A 154 -16.21 -5.09 -8.88
CA ARG A 154 -16.96 -4.99 -7.63
C ARG A 154 -16.85 -6.26 -6.79
N GLN A 155 -16.99 -7.43 -7.42
CA GLN A 155 -16.85 -8.71 -6.74
C GLN A 155 -15.43 -8.91 -6.17
N TYR A 156 -14.41 -8.52 -6.92
CA TYR A 156 -13.02 -8.59 -6.47
C TYR A 156 -12.78 -7.70 -5.24
N VAL A 157 -13.18 -6.43 -5.28
CA VAL A 157 -13.04 -5.51 -4.14
C VAL A 157 -13.82 -6.04 -2.94
N ALA A 158 -15.07 -6.48 -3.14
CA ALA A 158 -15.88 -7.05 -2.09
C ALA A 158 -15.25 -8.30 -1.45
N ALA A 159 -14.60 -9.17 -2.25
CA ALA A 159 -13.90 -10.35 -1.74
C ALA A 159 -12.68 -9.96 -0.89
N LYS A 160 -11.88 -8.99 -1.34
CA LYS A 160 -10.73 -8.44 -0.57
C LYS A 160 -11.21 -7.84 0.77
N LEU A 161 -12.30 -7.09 0.77
CA LEU A 161 -12.86 -6.47 1.97
C LEU A 161 -13.41 -7.51 2.95
N ARG A 162 -14.13 -8.53 2.45
CA ARG A 162 -14.59 -9.64 3.31
C ARG A 162 -13.43 -10.39 3.95
N ALA A 163 -12.35 -10.63 3.19
CA ALA A 163 -11.12 -11.25 3.72
C ALA A 163 -10.46 -10.38 4.82
N ALA A 164 -10.65 -9.06 4.77
CA ALA A 164 -10.22 -8.11 5.78
C ALA A 164 -11.21 -7.97 6.96
N GLY A 165 -12.29 -8.78 7.01
CA GLY A 165 -13.28 -8.73 8.08
C GLY A 165 -14.35 -7.65 7.92
N VAL A 166 -14.40 -6.95 6.78
CA VAL A 166 -15.42 -5.93 6.52
C VAL A 166 -16.72 -6.61 6.05
N SER A 167 -17.82 -6.29 6.72
CA SER A 167 -19.14 -6.77 6.31
C SER A 167 -19.59 -6.03 5.04
N VAL A 168 -19.69 -6.77 3.95
CA VAL A 168 -20.14 -6.24 2.65
C VAL A 168 -21.49 -6.87 2.35
N THR A 169 -22.54 -6.04 2.33
CA THR A 169 -23.87 -6.45 1.86
C THR A 169 -23.82 -6.71 0.36
N ALA A 170 -24.48 -7.78 -0.07
CA ALA A 170 -24.51 -8.20 -1.48
C ALA A 170 -25.33 -7.24 -2.35
#